data_541ce0e3f6e93a42df03505df7dfb207
#
_entry.id   541ce0e3f6e93a42df03505df7dfb207
#
_cell.length_a   1.000
_cell.length_b   1.000
_cell.length_c   1.000
_cell.angle_alpha   90.00
_cell.angle_beta   90.00
_cell.angle_gamma   90.00
#
_symmetry.space_group_name_H-M   'P 1'
#
loop_
_entity.id
_entity.type
_entity.pdbx_description
1 polymer ?
#
loop_
_entity_poly.entity_id
_entity_poly.type
_entity_poly.pdbx_seq_one_letter_code
_entity_poly.pdbx_strand_id
1 'polypeptide(L)' 'GFEFTKEEACIMARLFRGYVSVKRALKEEWDQLSEQGQIRIKSMLGEKAEPPAEEFLHKIEILADFCEQSEGFNIH' A
#
# COMPACT_ATOMS: atom_id res chain seq x y z
N GLY A 1 -0.40 2.48 24.41
CA GLY A 1 -1.02 2.33 23.13
C GLY A 1 -1.45 3.64 22.52
N PHE A 2 -1.89 3.60 21.30
CA PHE A 2 -2.38 4.77 20.59
C PHE A 2 -3.89 4.66 20.42
N GLU A 3 -4.55 5.79 20.58
CA GLU A 3 -5.99 5.89 20.33
C GLU A 3 -6.21 6.69 19.06
N PHE A 4 -7.09 6.18 18.21
CA PHE A 4 -7.47 6.87 16.98
C PHE A 4 -8.95 7.19 17.04
N THR A 5 -9.30 8.45 16.72
CA THR A 5 -10.69 8.86 16.62
C THR A 5 -11.32 8.28 15.36
N LYS A 6 -12.66 8.35 15.27
CA LYS A 6 -13.36 7.94 14.05
C LYS A 6 -12.88 8.72 12.84
N GLU A 7 -12.65 10.03 12.99
CA GLU A 7 -12.17 10.86 11.89
C GLU A 7 -10.78 10.47 11.43
N GLU A 8 -9.89 10.21 12.40
CA GLU A 8 -8.54 9.74 12.08
C GLU A 8 -8.56 8.38 11.41
N ALA A 9 -9.42 7.47 11.86
CA ALA A 9 -9.56 6.16 11.23
C ALA A 9 -10.04 6.28 9.79
N CYS A 10 -10.96 7.19 9.50
CA CYS A 10 -11.42 7.44 8.13
C CYS A 10 -10.29 7.99 7.24
N ILE A 11 -9.48 8.89 7.77
CA ILE A 11 -8.34 9.43 7.03
C ILE A 11 -7.32 8.33 6.74
N MET A 12 -7.03 7.49 7.74
CA MET A 12 -6.12 6.35 7.55
C MET A 12 -6.63 5.41 6.47
N ALA A 13 -7.93 5.11 6.45
CA ALA A 13 -8.52 4.25 5.43
C ALA A 13 -8.31 4.82 4.03
N ARG A 14 -8.51 6.13 3.87
CA ARG A 14 -8.30 6.80 2.57
C ARG A 14 -6.84 6.73 2.14
N LEU A 15 -5.92 6.95 3.09
CA LEU A 15 -4.49 6.90 2.79
C LEU A 15 -4.07 5.50 2.37
N PHE A 16 -4.54 4.47 3.07
CA PHE A 16 -4.23 3.08 2.73
C PHE A 16 -4.77 2.70 1.36
N ARG A 17 -6.02 3.08 1.05
CA ARG A 17 -6.61 2.80 -0.26
C ARG A 17 -5.90 3.52 -1.39
N GLY A 18 -5.51 4.78 -1.16
CA GLY A 18 -4.71 5.53 -2.12
C GLY A 18 -3.37 4.88 -2.37
N TYR A 19 -2.70 4.45 -1.33
CA TYR A 19 -1.43 3.74 -1.43
C TYR A 19 -1.58 2.46 -2.27
N VAL A 20 -2.60 1.64 -1.98
CA VAL A 20 -2.85 0.41 -2.72
C VAL A 20 -3.13 0.69 -4.18
N SER A 21 -3.96 1.68 -4.47
CA SER A 21 -4.31 2.05 -5.85
C SER A 21 -3.08 2.44 -6.66
N VAL A 22 -2.23 3.30 -6.09
CA VAL A 22 -1.00 3.76 -6.75
C VAL A 22 -0.04 2.59 -6.96
N LYS A 23 0.15 1.76 -5.94
CA LYS A 23 1.09 0.65 -6.02
C LYS A 23 0.64 -0.44 -7.00
N ARG A 24 -0.67 -0.68 -7.12
CA ARG A 24 -1.19 -1.61 -8.13
C ARG A 24 -0.95 -1.11 -9.54
N ALA A 25 -1.17 0.18 -9.78
CA ALA A 25 -0.90 0.77 -11.09
C ALA A 25 0.58 0.65 -11.45
N LEU A 26 1.46 0.93 -10.48
CA LEU A 26 2.90 0.80 -10.69
C LEU A 26 3.30 -0.65 -10.95
N LYS A 27 2.66 -1.61 -10.28
CA LYS A 27 2.96 -3.02 -10.51
C LYS A 27 2.55 -3.47 -11.90
N GLU A 28 1.41 -3.01 -12.40
CA GLU A 28 0.98 -3.32 -13.77
C GLU A 28 2.01 -2.81 -14.78
N GLU A 29 2.48 -1.60 -14.63
CA GLU A 29 3.52 -1.04 -15.50
C GLU A 29 4.83 -1.79 -15.36
N TRP A 30 5.21 -2.15 -14.13
CA TRP A 30 6.41 -2.92 -13.86
C TRP A 30 6.37 -4.27 -14.56
N ASP A 31 5.24 -4.97 -14.50
CA ASP A 31 5.08 -6.28 -15.13
C ASP A 31 5.14 -6.21 -16.67
N GLN A 32 4.85 -5.05 -17.25
CA GLN A 32 4.96 -4.83 -18.69
C GLN A 32 6.40 -4.59 -19.14
N LEU A 33 7.30 -4.29 -18.23
CA LEU A 33 8.71 -4.09 -18.58
C LEU A 33 9.36 -5.41 -18.92
N SER A 34 10.32 -5.37 -19.86
CA SER A 34 11.17 -6.52 -20.14
C SER A 34 12.04 -6.83 -18.91
N GLU A 35 12.53 -8.06 -18.84
CA GLU A 35 13.42 -8.46 -17.76
C GLU A 35 14.65 -7.53 -17.66
N GLN A 36 15.22 -7.17 -18.81
CA GLN A 36 16.35 -6.26 -18.85
C GLN A 36 15.99 -4.87 -18.34
N GLY A 37 14.79 -4.39 -18.67
CA GLY A 37 14.28 -3.11 -18.18
C GLY A 37 14.14 -3.11 -16.67
N GLN A 38 13.61 -4.18 -16.11
CA GLN A 38 13.45 -4.32 -14.66
C GLN A 38 14.81 -4.34 -13.96
N ILE A 39 15.76 -5.09 -14.49
CA ILE A 39 17.13 -5.15 -13.95
C ILE A 39 17.79 -3.79 -13.96
N ARG A 40 17.63 -3.05 -15.06
CA ARG A 40 18.22 -1.72 -15.20
C ARG A 40 17.66 -0.75 -14.15
N ILE A 41 16.36 -0.78 -13.94
CA ILE A 41 15.70 0.09 -12.95
C ILE A 41 16.12 -0.30 -11.53
N LYS A 42 16.19 -1.58 -11.24
CA LYS A 42 16.68 -2.06 -9.94
C LYS A 42 18.13 -1.62 -9.69
N SER A 43 18.95 -1.62 -10.72
CA SER A 43 20.33 -1.15 -10.61
C SER A 43 20.40 0.33 -10.24
N MET A 44 19.47 1.13 -10.75
CA MET A 44 19.44 2.56 -10.49
C MET A 44 18.82 2.93 -9.14
N LEU A 45 17.74 2.26 -8.76
CA LEU A 45 16.92 2.62 -7.59
C LEU A 45 17.03 1.64 -6.42
N GLY A 46 17.68 0.49 -6.63
CA GLY A 46 17.82 -0.54 -5.61
C GLY A 46 16.52 -1.33 -5.41
N GLU A 47 16.36 -1.94 -4.25
CA GLU A 47 15.21 -2.78 -3.95
C GLU A 47 13.88 -2.03 -3.96
N LYS A 48 13.90 -0.72 -3.78
CA LYS A 48 12.71 0.12 -3.77
C LYS A 48 12.07 0.28 -5.15
N ALA A 49 12.77 -0.15 -6.21
CA ALA A 49 12.24 -0.05 -7.56
C ALA A 49 11.04 -0.98 -7.78
N GLU A 50 11.06 -2.16 -7.17
CA GLU A 50 10.01 -3.15 -7.34
C GLU A 50 8.79 -2.80 -6.48
N PRO A 51 7.59 -2.73 -7.08
CA PRO A 51 6.37 -2.50 -6.30
C PRO A 51 6.08 -3.64 -5.32
N PRO A 52 5.34 -3.38 -4.23
CA PRO A 52 4.98 -4.41 -3.28
C PRO A 52 4.18 -5.55 -3.90
N ALA A 53 4.30 -6.75 -3.34
CA ALA A 53 3.54 -7.91 -3.77
C ALA A 53 2.04 -7.70 -3.51
N GLU A 54 1.19 -8.36 -4.31
CA GLU A 54 -0.27 -8.29 -4.16
C GLU A 54 -0.73 -8.73 -2.77
N GLU A 55 -0.08 -9.72 -2.18
CA GLU A 55 -0.40 -10.18 -0.82
C GLU A 55 -0.26 -9.05 0.20
N PHE A 56 0.78 -8.25 0.09
CA PHE A 56 1.00 -7.10 0.96
C PHE A 56 -0.08 -6.04 0.75
N LEU A 57 -0.42 -5.76 -0.49
CA LEU A 57 -1.47 -4.80 -0.82
C LEU A 57 -2.84 -5.26 -0.31
N HIS A 58 -3.10 -6.55 -0.39
CA HIS A 58 -4.34 -7.13 0.14
C HIS A 58 -4.45 -6.95 1.65
N LYS A 59 -3.35 -7.12 2.37
CA LYS A 59 -3.31 -6.89 3.81
C LYS A 59 -3.61 -5.42 4.16
N ILE A 60 -3.10 -4.50 3.35
CA ILE A 60 -3.37 -3.07 3.54
C ILE A 60 -4.85 -2.77 3.27
N GLU A 61 -5.47 -3.42 2.29
CA GLU A 61 -6.90 -3.26 2.03
C GLU A 61 -7.74 -3.73 3.22
N ILE A 62 -7.39 -4.86 3.81
CA ILE A 62 -8.06 -5.36 5.00
C ILE A 62 -7.94 -4.36 6.15
N LEU A 63 -6.77 -3.79 6.32
CA LEU A 63 -6.54 -2.78 7.34
C LEU A 63 -7.36 -1.52 7.07
N ALA A 64 -7.47 -1.12 5.80
CA ALA A 64 -8.29 0.02 5.42
C ALA A 64 -9.77 -0.23 5.71
N ASP A 65 -10.27 -1.42 5.43
CA ASP A 65 -11.64 -1.80 5.75
C ASP A 65 -11.90 -1.77 7.24
N PHE A 66 -10.95 -2.26 8.02
CA PHE A 66 -11.02 -2.21 9.48
C PHE A 66 -11.12 -0.76 9.97
N CYS A 67 -10.26 0.11 9.46
CA CYS A 67 -10.24 1.52 9.84
C CYS A 67 -11.55 2.22 9.46
N GLU A 68 -12.09 1.91 8.28
CA GLU A 68 -13.32 2.54 7.80
C GLU A 68 -14.55 2.12 8.62
N GLN A 69 -14.59 0.86 9.04
CA GLN A 69 -15.72 0.34 9.82
C GLN A 69 -15.62 0.67 11.30
N SER A 70 -14.46 1.10 11.75
CA SER A 70 -14.21 1.42 13.14
C SER A 70 -14.75 2.80 13.50
N GLU A 71 -15.25 2.95 14.72
CA GLU A 71 -15.60 4.26 15.26
C GLU A 71 -14.45 4.86 16.08
N GLY A 72 -13.29 4.34 15.90
CA GLY A 72 -12.08 4.64 16.62
C GLY A 72 -11.52 3.32 17.13
N PHE A 73 -10.22 3.28 17.40
CA PHE A 73 -9.60 2.05 17.89
C PHE A 73 -8.33 2.37 18.67
N ASN A 74 -7.91 1.41 19.46
CA ASN A 74 -6.68 1.48 20.23
C ASN A 74 -5.67 0.48 19.71
N ILE A 75 -4.42 0.90 19.63
CA ILE A 75 -3.30 0.02 19.33
C ILE A 75 -2.49 -0.17 20.61
N HIS A 76 -2.35 -1.41 21.01
CA HIS A 76 -1.62 -1.77 22.23
C HIS A 76 -0.23 -2.32 21.92
#